data_e1db860aa28f2a14147c959ad3b1d564
#
_entry.id   e1db860aa28f2a14147c959ad3b1d564
#
_cell.length_a   1.000
_cell.length_b   1.000
_cell.length_c   1.000
_cell.angle_alpha   90.00
_cell.angle_beta   90.00
_cell.angle_gamma   90.00
#
_symmetry.space_group_name_H-M   'P 1'
#
loop_
_entity.id
_entity.type
_entity.pdbx_description
1 polymer ?
#
loop_
_entity_poly.entity_id
_entity_poly.type
_entity_poly.pdbx_seq_one_letter_code
_entity_poly.pdbx_strand_id
1 'polypeptide(L)'
;MKLRRLRDGDVVGDDMVLVRGGELDADVLRADAQRYHGMYGTYGISAFAVRGLTVDEMAQQVPLVRFDRLTLIEAGELVGAGLRLEPTGRNPRHYTVGFDDLDGGVKALTGCDRQVMTNPYHDA
;
A
#
# COMPACT_ATOMS: atom_id res chain seq x y z
N MET A 1 -14.56 4.18 2.39
CA MET A 1 -13.71 3.51 3.40
C MET A 1 -13.54 4.43 4.59
N LYS A 2 -13.74 3.89 5.77
CA LYS A 2 -13.71 4.69 7.01
C LYS A 2 -12.31 4.62 7.62
N LEU A 3 -11.77 5.79 7.99
CA LEU A 3 -10.53 5.84 8.77
C LEU A 3 -10.80 5.27 10.16
N ARG A 4 -9.89 4.45 10.66
CA ARG A 4 -9.95 3.97 12.03
C ARG A 4 -8.80 4.59 12.83
N ARG A 5 -8.98 4.68 14.14
CA ARG A 5 -7.94 5.20 15.02
C ARG A 5 -6.80 4.19 15.13
N LEU A 6 -5.59 4.70 15.26
CA LEU A 6 -4.45 3.88 15.64
C LEU A 6 -4.69 3.32 17.04
N ARG A 7 -4.34 2.05 17.21
CA ARG A 7 -4.41 1.34 18.49
C ARG A 7 -3.01 0.89 18.89
N ASP A 8 -2.88 0.41 20.12
CA ASP A 8 -1.66 -0.27 20.53
C ASP A 8 -1.40 -1.43 19.56
N GLY A 9 -0.21 -1.49 19.00
CA GLY A 9 0.13 -2.47 17.97
C GLY A 9 -0.13 -2.01 16.54
N ASP A 10 -0.86 -0.91 16.33
CA ASP A 10 -1.05 -0.30 15.01
C ASP A 10 0.03 0.76 14.70
N VAL A 11 1.01 0.91 15.58
CA VAL A 11 2.07 1.92 15.42
C VAL A 11 2.90 1.60 14.18
N VAL A 12 3.04 2.60 13.32
CA VAL A 12 3.84 2.49 12.11
C VAL A 12 5.29 2.79 12.47
N GLY A 13 6.13 1.76 12.50
CA GLY A 13 7.58 1.92 12.62
C GLY A 13 8.19 2.12 11.24
N ASP A 14 9.34 2.78 11.17
CA ASP A 14 10.01 3.04 9.89
C ASP A 14 10.40 1.75 9.16
N ASP A 15 10.65 0.69 9.89
CA ASP A 15 11.02 -0.63 9.37
C ASP A 15 9.82 -1.51 9.02
N MET A 16 8.59 -1.06 9.30
CA MET A 16 7.41 -1.80 8.93
C MET A 16 7.32 -1.89 7.40
N VAL A 17 7.13 -3.11 6.89
CA VAL A 17 7.01 -3.34 5.46
C VAL A 17 5.55 -3.29 5.04
N LEU A 18 5.28 -2.60 3.94
CA LEU A 18 3.97 -2.58 3.29
C LEU A 18 4.07 -3.36 1.99
N VAL A 19 3.04 -4.13 1.68
CA VAL A 19 2.95 -4.90 0.44
C VAL A 19 1.75 -4.44 -0.36
N ARG A 20 1.95 -4.29 -1.66
CA ARG A 20 0.90 -3.94 -2.61
C ARG A 20 0.92 -4.92 -3.78
N GLY A 21 -0.25 -5.29 -4.28
CA GLY A 21 -0.36 -6.12 -5.48
C GLY A 21 0.09 -5.37 -6.72
N GLY A 22 0.80 -6.06 -7.61
CA GLY A 22 1.35 -5.50 -8.83
C GLY A 22 2.66 -4.74 -8.62
N GLU A 23 3.20 -4.23 -9.71
CA GLU A 23 4.35 -3.33 -9.68
C GLU A 23 3.87 -1.88 -9.56
N LEU A 24 4.76 -0.97 -9.13
CA LEU A 24 4.43 0.45 -9.05
C LEU A 24 4.50 1.09 -10.45
N ASP A 25 3.45 0.89 -11.21
CA ASP A 25 3.27 1.48 -12.53
C ASP A 25 2.57 2.83 -12.39
N ALA A 26 3.15 3.88 -12.97
CA ALA A 26 2.65 5.25 -12.82
C ALA A 26 1.20 5.39 -13.29
N ASP A 27 0.84 4.76 -14.41
CA ASP A 27 -0.52 4.86 -14.97
C ASP A 27 -1.54 4.16 -14.09
N VAL A 28 -1.18 2.98 -13.55
CA VAL A 28 -2.04 2.23 -12.62
C VAL A 28 -2.22 3.00 -11.31
N LEU A 29 -1.13 3.54 -10.76
CA LEU A 29 -1.18 4.33 -9.53
C LEU A 29 -2.06 5.56 -9.70
N ARG A 30 -1.91 6.25 -10.83
CA ARG A 30 -2.72 7.44 -11.15
C ARG A 30 -4.21 7.08 -11.21
N ALA A 31 -4.55 6.01 -11.92
CA ALA A 31 -5.94 5.56 -12.06
C ALA A 31 -6.54 5.18 -10.71
N ASP A 32 -5.79 4.43 -9.89
CA ASP A 32 -6.24 4.02 -8.56
C ASP A 32 -6.43 5.22 -7.63
N ALA A 33 -5.49 6.16 -7.65
CA ALA A 33 -5.57 7.36 -6.82
C ALA A 33 -6.74 8.26 -7.23
N GLN A 34 -7.01 8.39 -8.52
CA GLN A 34 -8.16 9.15 -9.01
C GLN A 34 -9.48 8.51 -8.62
N ARG A 35 -9.57 7.18 -8.68
CA ARG A 35 -10.74 6.44 -8.24
C ARG A 35 -10.98 6.64 -6.74
N TYR A 36 -9.92 6.58 -5.95
CA TYR A 36 -9.99 6.83 -4.52
C TYR A 36 -10.49 8.25 -4.22
N HIS A 37 -9.96 9.25 -4.95
CA HIS A 37 -10.38 10.64 -4.81
C HIS A 37 -11.87 10.83 -5.12
N GLY A 38 -12.36 10.15 -6.15
CA GLY A 38 -13.79 10.20 -6.52
C GLY A 38 -14.70 9.65 -5.42
N MET A 39 -14.20 8.72 -4.61
CA MET A 39 -14.98 8.12 -3.52
C MET A 39 -14.82 8.86 -2.19
N TYR A 40 -13.65 9.40 -1.90
CA TYR A 40 -13.32 9.89 -0.55
C TYR A 40 -12.83 11.34 -0.50
N GLY A 41 -12.68 12.01 -1.62
CA GLY A 41 -12.26 13.42 -1.68
C GLY A 41 -10.78 13.68 -1.46
N THR A 42 -9.97 12.63 -1.38
CA THR A 42 -8.51 12.71 -1.24
C THR A 42 -7.86 11.62 -2.08
N TYR A 43 -6.62 11.84 -2.50
CA TYR A 43 -5.88 10.83 -3.26
C TYR A 43 -5.27 9.79 -2.34
N GLY A 44 -5.30 8.54 -2.76
CA GLY A 44 -4.69 7.45 -2.01
C GLY A 44 -4.66 6.15 -2.78
N ILE A 45 -3.81 5.24 -2.33
CA ILE A 45 -3.73 3.87 -2.83
C ILE A 45 -3.71 2.91 -1.66
N SER A 46 -4.16 1.68 -1.90
CA SER A 46 -4.21 0.63 -0.88
C SER A 46 -2.88 -0.09 -0.76
N ALA A 47 -2.51 -0.44 0.46
CA ALA A 47 -1.39 -1.32 0.77
C ALA A 47 -1.70 -2.10 2.04
N PHE A 48 -0.94 -3.16 2.29
CA PHE A 48 -1.15 -4.02 3.47
C PHE A 48 0.14 -4.13 4.27
N ALA A 49 0.03 -3.93 5.58
CA ALA A 49 1.18 -4.05 6.48
C ALA A 49 1.54 -5.52 6.72
N VAL A 50 2.82 -5.82 6.64
CA VAL A 50 3.35 -7.14 7.00
C VAL A 50 3.44 -7.20 8.53
N ARG A 51 2.34 -7.65 9.13
CA ARG A 51 2.20 -7.66 10.58
C ARG A 51 1.29 -8.82 11.00
N GLY A 52 1.80 -9.69 11.87
CA GLY A 52 1.06 -10.86 12.33
C GLY A 52 1.01 -12.02 11.34
N LEU A 53 1.39 -11.78 10.09
CA LEU A 53 1.57 -12.77 9.05
C LEU A 53 2.86 -12.47 8.31
N THR A 54 3.47 -13.49 7.73
CA THR A 54 4.61 -13.31 6.83
C THR A 54 4.13 -12.83 5.45
N VAL A 55 5.04 -12.31 4.65
CA VAL A 55 4.74 -11.96 3.25
C VAL A 55 4.23 -13.20 2.51
N ASP A 56 4.84 -14.36 2.73
CA ASP A 56 4.44 -15.62 2.09
C ASP A 56 2.99 -15.98 2.43
N GLU A 57 2.60 -15.85 3.68
CA GLU A 57 1.23 -16.11 4.12
C GLU A 57 0.24 -15.10 3.52
N MET A 58 0.62 -13.82 3.49
CA MET A 58 -0.21 -12.76 2.92
C MET A 58 -0.40 -12.92 1.42
N ALA A 59 0.61 -13.39 0.72
CA ALA A 59 0.57 -13.62 -0.73
C ALA A 59 -0.46 -14.66 -1.14
N GLN A 60 -0.83 -15.55 -0.22
CA GLN A 60 -1.84 -16.58 -0.46
C GLN A 60 -3.28 -16.09 -0.26
N GLN A 61 -3.45 -14.90 0.29
CA GLN A 61 -4.76 -14.35 0.65
C GLN A 61 -5.23 -13.29 -0.33
N VAL A 62 -6.55 -13.15 -0.45
CA VAL A 62 -7.19 -12.09 -1.22
C VAL A 62 -6.91 -10.74 -0.52
N PRO A 63 -6.56 -9.66 -1.23
CA PRO A 63 -6.50 -9.55 -2.69
C PRO A 63 -5.14 -9.90 -3.30
N LEU A 64 -4.09 -10.09 -2.49
CA LEU A 64 -2.71 -10.25 -3.00
C LEU A 64 -2.53 -11.48 -3.89
N VAL A 65 -3.27 -12.56 -3.61
CA VAL A 65 -3.21 -13.79 -4.42
C VAL A 65 -3.60 -13.56 -5.88
N ARG A 66 -4.33 -12.48 -6.17
CA ARG A 66 -4.77 -12.12 -7.53
C ARG A 66 -3.68 -11.49 -8.38
N PHE A 67 -2.52 -11.20 -7.80
CA PHE A 67 -1.42 -10.52 -8.49
C PHE A 67 -0.24 -11.46 -8.65
N ASP A 68 0.34 -11.51 -9.86
CA ASP A 68 1.53 -12.31 -10.14
C ASP A 68 2.81 -11.66 -9.61
N ARG A 69 2.78 -10.36 -9.35
CA ARG A 69 3.88 -9.59 -8.76
C ARG A 69 3.39 -8.86 -7.53
N LEU A 70 4.27 -8.74 -6.55
CA LEU A 70 4.02 -7.96 -5.34
C LEU A 70 5.16 -6.97 -5.15
N THR A 71 4.81 -5.76 -4.71
CA THR A 71 5.79 -4.73 -4.37
C THR A 71 5.84 -4.56 -2.87
N LEU A 72 7.05 -4.56 -2.30
CA LEU A 72 7.30 -4.36 -0.88
C LEU A 72 8.06 -3.05 -0.69
N ILE A 73 7.56 -2.20 0.21
CA ILE A 73 8.16 -0.90 0.51
C ILE A 73 8.18 -0.72 2.01
N GLU A 74 9.29 -0.24 2.56
CA GLU A 74 9.35 0.12 3.98
C GLU A 74 8.56 1.40 4.24
N ALA A 75 7.87 1.44 5.37
CA ALA A 75 7.07 2.60 5.77
C ALA A 75 7.90 3.89 5.81
N GLY A 76 9.15 3.80 6.28
CA GLY A 76 10.06 4.96 6.33
C GLY A 76 10.33 5.56 4.97
N GLU A 77 10.41 4.76 3.92
CA GLU A 77 10.55 5.24 2.54
C GLU A 77 9.35 6.08 2.11
N LEU A 78 8.15 5.60 2.42
CA LEU A 78 6.91 6.29 2.06
C LEU A 78 6.78 7.62 2.82
N VAL A 79 6.98 7.59 4.12
CA VAL A 79 6.91 8.78 4.97
C VAL A 79 8.00 9.78 4.60
N GLY A 80 9.21 9.29 4.36
CA GLY A 80 10.34 10.13 3.92
C GLY A 80 10.11 10.80 2.58
N ALA A 81 9.27 10.22 1.73
CA ALA A 81 8.88 10.80 0.45
C ALA A 81 7.72 11.80 0.57
N GLY A 82 7.23 12.05 1.79
CA GLY A 82 6.13 13.00 2.04
C GLY A 82 4.74 12.39 1.94
N LEU A 83 4.64 11.08 1.90
CA LEU A 83 3.35 10.37 1.82
C LEU A 83 2.81 10.09 3.22
N ARG A 84 1.49 9.99 3.34
CA ARG A 84 0.83 9.67 4.59
C ARG A 84 0.49 8.19 4.64
N LEU A 85 0.64 7.57 5.81
CA LEU A 85 0.19 6.20 6.05
C LEU A 85 -0.94 6.24 7.06
N GLU A 86 -2.13 5.80 6.63
CA GLU A 86 -3.33 5.83 7.46
C GLU A 86 -3.96 4.45 7.52
N PRO A 87 -4.21 3.90 8.72
CA PRO A 87 -4.96 2.65 8.84
C PRO A 87 -6.41 2.91 8.43
N THR A 88 -6.92 2.11 7.50
CA THR A 88 -8.26 2.29 6.96
C THR A 88 -8.94 0.94 6.75
N GLY A 89 -10.28 0.98 6.67
CA GLY A 89 -11.06 -0.22 6.46
C GLY A 89 -11.16 -1.10 7.70
N ARG A 90 -11.63 -2.32 7.51
CA ARG A 90 -11.83 -3.29 8.60
C ARG A 90 -10.66 -4.23 8.82
N ASN A 91 -9.89 -4.50 7.77
CA ASN A 91 -8.71 -5.35 7.87
C ASN A 91 -7.63 -4.60 8.66
N PRO A 92 -7.15 -5.15 9.79
CA PRO A 92 -6.14 -4.46 10.62
C PRO A 92 -4.80 -4.26 9.92
N ARG A 93 -4.55 -4.93 8.80
CA ARG A 93 -3.33 -4.76 7.99
C ARG A 93 -3.49 -3.73 6.88
N HIS A 94 -4.72 -3.29 6.61
CA HIS A 94 -4.99 -2.38 5.49
C HIS A 94 -4.61 -0.94 5.83
N TYR A 95 -3.81 -0.35 4.94
CA TYR A 95 -3.43 1.07 5.02
C TYR A 95 -3.75 1.76 3.71
N THR A 96 -4.05 3.04 3.81
CA THR A 96 -4.09 3.93 2.65
C THR A 96 -2.80 4.76 2.67
N VAL A 97 -2.10 4.74 1.55
CA VAL A 97 -0.97 5.65 1.30
C VAL A 97 -1.55 6.89 0.63
N GLY A 98 -1.65 7.97 1.38
CA GLY A 98 -2.34 9.18 0.96
C GLY A 98 -1.42 10.31 0.54
N PHE A 99 -1.92 11.16 -0.34
CA PHE A 99 -1.21 12.35 -0.81
C PHE A 99 -2.21 13.42 -1.28
N ASP A 100 -1.75 14.66 -1.34
CA ASP A 100 -2.61 15.81 -1.65
C ASP A 100 -2.57 16.19 -3.13
N ASP A 101 -1.45 15.90 -3.81
CA ASP A 101 -1.24 16.22 -5.22
C ASP A 101 -1.07 14.95 -6.03
N LEU A 102 -1.88 14.75 -7.06
CA LEU A 102 -1.88 13.53 -7.86
C LEU A 102 -0.51 13.28 -8.51
N ASP A 103 0.00 14.25 -9.24
CA ASP A 103 1.27 14.09 -9.96
C ASP A 103 2.44 13.94 -8.99
N GLY A 104 2.46 14.75 -7.93
CA GLY A 104 3.49 14.69 -6.90
C GLY A 104 3.48 13.36 -6.14
N GLY A 105 2.29 12.86 -5.81
CA GLY A 105 2.13 11.59 -5.12
C GLY A 105 2.59 10.40 -5.95
N VAL A 106 2.19 10.35 -7.21
CA VAL A 106 2.62 9.28 -8.12
C VAL A 106 4.14 9.31 -8.31
N LYS A 107 4.71 10.51 -8.49
CA LYS A 107 6.16 10.67 -8.62
C LYS A 107 6.89 10.21 -7.36
N ALA A 108 6.38 10.56 -6.18
CA ALA A 108 6.97 10.15 -4.91
C ALA A 108 6.95 8.62 -4.77
N LEU A 109 5.82 7.99 -5.10
CA LEU A 109 5.68 6.53 -5.02
C LEU A 109 6.66 5.81 -5.96
N THR A 110 6.74 6.25 -7.21
CA THR A 110 7.61 5.62 -8.21
C THR A 110 9.09 5.88 -7.93
N GLY A 111 9.40 6.88 -7.11
CA GLY A 111 10.76 7.18 -6.68
C GLY A 111 11.20 6.44 -5.42
N CYS A 112 10.30 5.77 -4.70
CA CYS A 112 10.64 5.03 -3.49
C CYS A 112 11.47 3.79 -3.79
N ASP A 113 12.46 3.51 -2.94
CA ASP A 113 13.16 2.22 -2.95
C ASP A 113 12.16 1.12 -2.60
N ARG A 114 12.24 0.02 -3.32
CA ARG A 114 11.29 -1.07 -3.18
C ARG A 114 11.86 -2.39 -3.67
N GLN A 115 11.24 -3.46 -3.23
CA GLN A 115 11.50 -4.80 -3.72
C GLN A 115 10.28 -5.30 -4.47
N VAL A 116 10.48 -5.85 -5.66
CA VAL A 116 9.41 -6.51 -6.43
C VAL A 116 9.69 -8.00 -6.40
N MET A 117 8.66 -8.79 -6.09
CA MET A 117 8.77 -10.25 -6.07
C MET A 117 7.67 -10.89 -6.89
N THR A 118 7.98 -12.06 -7.44
CA THR A 118 6.95 -12.89 -8.07
C THR A 118 6.11 -13.57 -6.99
N ASN A 119 4.79 -13.59 -7.17
CA ASN A 119 3.89 -14.28 -6.25
C ASN A 119 3.70 -15.73 -6.73
N PRO A 120 4.29 -16.72 -6.04
CA PRO A 120 4.18 -18.12 -6.46
C PRO A 120 2.77 -18.70 -6.28
N TYR A 121 1.91 -18.01 -5.55
CA TYR A 121 0.53 -18.45 -5.28
C TYR A 121 -0.49 -17.84 -6.23
N HIS A 122 -0.03 -17.00 -7.15
CA HIS A 122 -0.93 -16.37 -8.12
C HIS A 122 -1.60 -17.46 -8.97
N ASP A 123 -2.92 -17.41 -8.98
CA ASP A 123 -3.73 -18.33 -9.78
C ASP A 123 -3.96 -17.69 -11.16
N ALA A 124 -3.30 -18.24 -12.15
CA ALA A 124 -3.35 -17.71 -13.52
C ALA A 124 -4.68 -18.04 -14.20
#